data_745064bb162ee966b1f0463d3bca4e0c
#
_entry.id   745064bb162ee966b1f0463d3bca4e0c
#
_cell.length_a   1.000
_cell.length_b   1.000
_cell.length_c   1.000
_cell.angle_alpha   90.00
_cell.angle_beta   90.00
_cell.angle_gamma   90.00
#
_symmetry.space_group_name_H-M   'P 1'
#
loop_
_entity.id
_entity.type
_entity.pdbx_description
1 polymer ?
#
loop_
_entity_poly.entity_id
_entity_poly.type
_entity_poly.pdbx_seq_one_letter_code
_entity_poly.pdbx_strand_id
1 'polypeptide(L)'
;MRAVRNTTEGIEVLTVADVEPPTPPGGTNETDLVRLRMRASGICGSDLHLIEWGPLPITLGHEFAGLLDDGTAVAVQPYTPCLTCDRCRAGQEQLCRTGLSRTHGISIDGGLADAVLVDPRALVVLPEGLDVGDAGLVEPLAVAVHALNLAGIEAGQRVLVVGGGTIGLCAVAAARARGAEADLVARHPHQVAAGERLGAGRTLAPEYDVVFEAAGSQGALDQAFELIRPGGTVVAMATYWSPLQVGLAMTSKEARFLASMAYGCHGGVREFATAAEALAQLPELSGALITHRFGLDDAPEAFRVAADRASGAIKVQLSP
;
A
#
# COMPACT_ATOMS: atom_id res chain seq x y z
N MET A 1 -25.11 6.63 6.81
CA MET A 1 -24.18 6.23 5.75
C MET A 1 -23.88 4.74 5.79
N ARG A 2 -23.42 4.14 4.69
CA ARG A 2 -22.96 2.74 4.64
C ARG A 2 -21.51 2.65 5.11
N ALA A 3 -21.16 1.52 5.74
CA ALA A 3 -19.78 1.21 6.16
C ALA A 3 -19.55 -0.31 6.16
N VAL A 4 -18.40 -0.75 5.68
CA VAL A 4 -18.01 -2.17 5.62
C VAL A 4 -17.29 -2.54 6.91
N ARG A 5 -17.76 -3.56 7.59
CA ARG A 5 -17.18 -4.09 8.83
C ARG A 5 -17.03 -5.61 8.78
N ASN A 6 -16.08 -6.10 9.53
CA ASN A 6 -15.99 -7.53 9.84
C ASN A 6 -16.75 -7.79 11.13
N THR A 7 -17.87 -8.51 11.04
CA THR A 7 -18.74 -8.87 12.15
C THR A 7 -18.59 -10.34 12.50
N THR A 8 -19.40 -10.86 13.42
CA THR A 8 -19.50 -12.30 13.70
C THR A 8 -20.03 -13.12 12.53
N GLU A 9 -20.75 -12.48 11.60
CA GLU A 9 -21.31 -13.11 10.40
C GLU A 9 -20.36 -12.95 9.18
N GLY A 10 -19.21 -12.28 9.35
CA GLY A 10 -18.22 -12.01 8.31
C GLY A 10 -18.25 -10.55 7.81
N ILE A 11 -17.93 -10.35 6.55
CA ILE A 11 -17.94 -9.02 5.93
C ILE A 11 -19.37 -8.58 5.66
N GLU A 12 -19.76 -7.47 6.25
CA GLU A 12 -21.10 -6.89 6.09
C GLU A 12 -21.03 -5.39 5.78
N VAL A 13 -22.04 -4.93 5.04
CA VAL A 13 -22.31 -3.50 4.81
C VAL A 13 -23.36 -3.04 5.81
N LEU A 14 -22.95 -2.25 6.77
CA LEU A 14 -23.82 -1.77 7.83
C LEU A 14 -24.26 -0.33 7.57
N THR A 15 -25.50 -0.03 8.00
CA THR A 15 -25.95 1.36 8.12
C THR A 15 -25.48 1.91 9.46
N VAL A 16 -24.60 2.88 9.44
CA VAL A 16 -24.07 3.55 10.63
C VAL A 16 -24.48 5.03 10.64
N ALA A 17 -24.30 5.71 11.77
CA ALA A 17 -24.53 7.15 11.85
C ALA A 17 -23.63 7.89 10.82
N ASP A 18 -24.13 8.97 10.26
CA ASP A 18 -23.30 9.81 9.38
C ASP A 18 -22.20 10.50 10.18
N VAL A 19 -21.08 10.76 9.52
CA VAL A 19 -19.94 11.43 10.14
C VAL A 19 -20.00 12.93 9.89
N GLU A 20 -20.02 13.70 10.96
CA GLU A 20 -19.98 15.14 10.93
C GLU A 20 -18.69 15.62 11.58
N PRO A 21 -17.98 16.61 10.99
CA PRO A 21 -16.84 17.22 11.66
C PRO A 21 -17.25 17.74 13.03
N PRO A 22 -16.46 17.52 14.09
CA PRO A 22 -16.79 18.04 15.42
C PRO A 22 -16.88 19.55 15.36
N THR A 23 -18.01 20.11 15.81
CA THR A 23 -18.17 21.57 15.98
C THR A 23 -17.36 21.96 17.22
N PRO A 24 -16.32 22.81 17.11
CA PRO A 24 -15.49 23.13 18.25
C PRO A 24 -16.32 23.87 19.29
N PRO A 25 -16.42 23.40 20.53
CA PRO A 25 -16.94 24.21 21.62
C PRO A 25 -15.89 25.29 21.96
N GLY A 26 -16.11 26.53 21.48
CA GLY A 26 -15.37 27.71 21.94
C GLY A 26 -13.90 27.82 21.58
N GLY A 27 -13.53 27.53 20.32
CA GLY A 27 -12.37 28.20 19.71
C GLY A 27 -10.98 27.77 20.12
N THR A 28 -10.68 26.51 20.49
CA THR A 28 -9.30 26.01 20.66
C THR A 28 -9.14 24.59 20.10
N ASN A 29 -8.47 24.49 19.06
CA ASN A 29 -7.67 23.53 18.31
C ASN A 29 -7.30 22.20 18.99
N GLU A 30 -8.22 21.27 19.18
CA GLU A 30 -7.87 19.86 19.20
C GLU A 30 -8.78 19.13 18.18
N THR A 31 -8.14 18.80 17.03
CA THR A 31 -8.65 18.00 15.92
C THR A 31 -9.77 18.63 15.08
N ASP A 32 -9.40 19.54 14.19
CA ASP A 32 -10.23 19.92 13.04
C ASP A 32 -10.24 18.76 12.03
N LEU A 33 -10.88 17.63 12.38
CA LEU A 33 -11.09 16.54 11.44
C LEU A 33 -11.99 17.07 10.31
N VAL A 34 -11.67 16.68 9.09
CA VAL A 34 -12.45 17.02 7.91
C VAL A 34 -13.19 15.80 7.38
N ARG A 35 -14.39 16.03 6.85
CA ARG A 35 -15.17 14.99 6.20
C ARG A 35 -14.62 14.74 4.80
N LEU A 36 -14.35 13.47 4.50
CA LEU A 36 -14.00 13.01 3.17
C LEU A 36 -15.13 12.15 2.62
N ARG A 37 -15.71 12.54 1.49
CA ARG A 37 -16.65 11.73 0.72
C ARG A 37 -15.87 10.77 -0.14
N MET A 38 -16.04 9.49 0.10
CA MET A 38 -15.27 8.44 -0.55
C MET A 38 -15.52 8.37 -2.06
N ARG A 39 -14.50 8.01 -2.81
CA ARG A 39 -14.56 7.71 -4.26
C ARG A 39 -13.89 6.40 -4.61
N ALA A 40 -12.85 6.03 -3.90
CA ALA A 40 -12.11 4.80 -4.13
C ALA A 40 -11.52 4.29 -2.82
N SER A 41 -11.66 2.99 -2.56
CA SER A 41 -10.96 2.31 -1.47
C SER A 41 -10.54 0.91 -1.93
N GLY A 42 -9.23 0.62 -1.86
CA GLY A 42 -8.66 -0.68 -2.19
C GLY A 42 -8.80 -1.68 -1.05
N ILE A 43 -8.92 -2.97 -1.39
CA ILE A 43 -8.73 -4.07 -0.45
C ILE A 43 -7.26 -4.47 -0.48
N CYS A 44 -6.60 -4.40 0.67
CA CYS A 44 -5.21 -4.84 0.85
C CYS A 44 -5.12 -6.31 1.29
N GLY A 45 -4.00 -6.95 1.02
CA GLY A 45 -3.73 -8.27 1.57
C GLY A 45 -3.75 -8.31 3.10
N SER A 46 -3.38 -7.22 3.78
CA SER A 46 -3.47 -7.11 5.23
C SER A 46 -4.92 -7.08 5.74
N ASP A 47 -5.88 -6.53 5.00
CA ASP A 47 -7.29 -6.59 5.37
C ASP A 47 -7.77 -8.05 5.44
N LEU A 48 -7.34 -8.88 4.47
CA LEU A 48 -7.68 -10.30 4.42
C LEU A 48 -7.14 -11.08 5.64
N HIS A 49 -5.96 -10.71 6.14
CA HIS A 49 -5.41 -11.32 7.36
C HIS A 49 -6.04 -10.77 8.64
N LEU A 50 -6.35 -9.47 8.68
CA LEU A 50 -6.98 -8.84 9.84
C LEU A 50 -8.37 -9.44 10.14
N ILE A 51 -9.16 -9.70 9.10
CA ILE A 51 -10.50 -10.29 9.28
C ILE A 51 -10.47 -11.73 9.80
N GLU A 52 -9.36 -12.47 9.60
CA GLU A 52 -9.16 -13.79 10.16
C GLU A 52 -9.02 -13.78 11.69
N TRP A 53 -8.67 -12.65 12.31
CA TRP A 53 -8.56 -12.51 13.77
C TRP A 53 -9.91 -12.34 14.48
N GLY A 54 -10.99 -12.22 13.71
CA GLY A 54 -12.35 -12.09 14.21
C GLY A 54 -12.95 -10.71 13.97
N PRO A 55 -14.11 -10.43 14.57
CA PRO A 55 -14.83 -9.18 14.37
C PRO A 55 -14.01 -7.96 14.75
N LEU A 56 -14.11 -6.91 13.92
CA LEU A 56 -13.42 -5.65 14.13
C LEU A 56 -14.44 -4.52 14.36
N PRO A 57 -14.31 -3.72 15.44
CA PRO A 57 -15.28 -2.68 15.77
C PRO A 57 -15.13 -1.41 14.94
N ILE A 58 -14.39 -1.48 13.83
CA ILE A 58 -14.06 -0.35 12.96
C ILE A 58 -14.52 -0.62 11.53
N THR A 59 -14.68 0.44 10.75
CA THR A 59 -14.82 0.39 9.30
C THR A 59 -13.47 0.02 8.68
N LEU A 60 -13.45 -0.93 7.75
CA LEU A 60 -12.25 -1.40 7.06
C LEU A 60 -11.74 -0.41 6.00
N GLY A 61 -10.57 -0.71 5.42
CA GLY A 61 -9.96 -0.03 4.27
C GLY A 61 -8.98 1.08 4.66
N HIS A 62 -7.73 0.90 4.22
CA HIS A 62 -6.64 1.85 4.47
C HIS A 62 -5.97 2.37 3.18
N GLU A 63 -6.47 1.98 2.00
CA GLU A 63 -6.01 2.44 0.69
C GLU A 63 -7.10 3.29 0.04
N PHE A 64 -7.24 4.58 0.38
CA PHE A 64 -8.44 5.32 -0.02
C PHE A 64 -8.21 6.76 -0.45
N ALA A 65 -9.14 7.24 -1.27
CA ALA A 65 -9.19 8.59 -1.82
C ALA A 65 -10.63 9.08 -1.96
N GLY A 66 -10.83 10.39 -1.99
CA GLY A 66 -12.16 10.97 -2.09
C GLY A 66 -12.15 12.47 -2.33
N LEU A 67 -13.29 13.08 -2.10
CA LEU A 67 -13.49 14.51 -2.26
C LEU A 67 -13.80 15.18 -0.91
N LEU A 68 -13.14 16.28 -0.64
CA LEU A 68 -13.53 17.20 0.43
C LEU A 68 -14.85 17.91 0.08
N ASP A 69 -15.44 18.62 1.05
CA ASP A 69 -16.72 19.28 0.85
C ASP A 69 -16.67 20.42 -0.17
N ASP A 70 -15.49 21.03 -0.38
CA ASP A 70 -15.22 22.03 -1.41
C ASP A 70 -14.97 21.42 -2.80
N GLY A 71 -15.00 20.09 -2.92
CA GLY A 71 -14.73 19.37 -4.16
C GLY A 71 -13.28 19.02 -4.41
N THR A 72 -12.35 19.42 -3.54
CA THR A 72 -10.93 19.09 -3.68
C THR A 72 -10.72 17.57 -3.62
N ALA A 73 -10.05 17.01 -4.63
CA ALA A 73 -9.71 15.60 -4.69
C ALA A 73 -8.42 15.32 -3.91
N VAL A 74 -8.48 14.34 -3.02
CA VAL A 74 -7.36 13.99 -2.13
C VAL A 74 -7.20 12.47 -1.98
N ALA A 75 -5.95 12.02 -1.83
CA ALA A 75 -5.63 10.71 -1.25
C ALA A 75 -5.30 10.88 0.23
N VAL A 76 -5.53 9.85 1.03
CA VAL A 76 -5.32 9.88 2.47
C VAL A 76 -4.20 8.94 2.87
N GLN A 77 -3.18 9.49 3.50
CA GLN A 77 -2.20 8.70 4.24
C GLN A 77 -2.92 8.07 5.44
N PRO A 78 -3.09 6.72 5.50
CA PRO A 78 -3.99 6.11 6.48
C PRO A 78 -3.54 6.29 7.93
N TYR A 79 -2.27 6.53 8.21
CA TYR A 79 -1.79 6.80 9.56
C TYR A 79 -1.31 8.25 9.72
N THR A 80 -1.54 8.82 10.91
CA THR A 80 -1.07 10.16 11.25
C THR A 80 0.01 10.07 12.31
N PRO A 81 1.28 10.41 11.98
CA PRO A 81 2.37 10.38 12.94
C PRO A 81 2.17 11.45 14.03
N CYS A 82 2.64 11.19 15.26
CA CYS A 82 2.47 12.12 16.37
C CYS A 82 3.38 13.36 16.28
N LEU A 83 4.42 13.33 15.45
CA LEU A 83 5.45 14.36 15.22
C LEU A 83 6.27 14.74 16.48
N THR A 84 6.00 14.13 17.62
CA THR A 84 6.62 14.50 18.92
C THR A 84 7.50 13.40 19.52
N CYS A 85 7.35 12.14 19.11
CA CYS A 85 8.21 11.06 19.62
C CYS A 85 9.62 11.11 19.02
N ASP A 86 10.53 10.32 19.58
CA ASP A 86 11.93 10.22 19.13
C ASP A 86 12.04 9.82 17.66
N ARG A 87 11.18 8.92 17.18
CA ARG A 87 11.18 8.46 15.79
C ARG A 87 10.73 9.54 14.81
N CYS A 88 9.64 10.23 15.13
CA CYS A 88 9.19 11.36 14.31
C CYS A 88 10.23 12.48 14.25
N ARG A 89 10.83 12.83 15.41
CA ARG A 89 11.91 13.84 15.45
C ARG A 89 13.16 13.44 14.68
N ALA A 90 13.38 12.14 14.48
CA ALA A 90 14.47 11.60 13.66
C ALA A 90 14.09 11.47 12.17
N GLY A 91 12.90 11.96 11.74
CA GLY A 91 12.40 11.83 10.37
C GLY A 91 11.94 10.42 9.99
N GLN A 92 11.72 9.55 10.97
CA GLN A 92 11.28 8.16 10.80
C GLN A 92 9.80 8.02 11.18
N GLU A 93 8.93 8.76 10.49
CA GLU A 93 7.50 8.84 10.82
C GLU A 93 6.79 7.49 10.71
N GLN A 94 7.21 6.64 9.79
CA GLN A 94 6.72 5.25 9.64
C GLN A 94 6.97 4.38 10.89
N LEU A 95 7.90 4.77 11.73
CA LEU A 95 8.21 4.12 13.01
C LEU A 95 7.64 4.90 14.21
N CYS A 96 6.65 5.76 13.97
CA CYS A 96 5.99 6.52 15.02
C CYS A 96 5.46 5.60 16.12
N ARG A 97 5.77 5.90 17.39
CA ARG A 97 5.39 5.04 18.52
C ARG A 97 3.89 4.91 18.75
N THR A 98 3.09 5.84 18.21
CA THR A 98 1.63 5.81 18.26
C THR A 98 1.00 5.69 16.86
N GLY A 99 1.79 5.50 15.80
CA GLY A 99 1.28 5.48 14.43
C GLY A 99 0.24 4.38 14.21
N LEU A 100 0.54 3.17 14.65
CA LEU A 100 -0.35 2.01 14.44
C LEU A 100 -1.72 2.19 15.13
N SER A 101 -1.77 2.82 16.33
CA SER A 101 -3.04 3.07 17.03
C SER A 101 -3.88 4.20 16.42
N ARG A 102 -3.39 4.83 15.36
CA ARG A 102 -4.02 5.95 14.64
C ARG A 102 -4.07 5.67 13.14
N THR A 103 -4.20 4.40 12.76
CA THR A 103 -4.23 3.98 11.37
C THR A 103 -5.66 3.65 10.95
N HIS A 104 -6.16 4.39 9.96
CA HIS A 104 -7.46 4.14 9.35
C HIS A 104 -7.56 2.73 8.80
N GLY A 105 -8.71 2.08 8.99
CA GLY A 105 -8.96 0.71 8.53
C GLY A 105 -8.23 -0.38 9.28
N ILE A 106 -7.41 -0.04 10.30
CA ILE A 106 -6.67 -0.98 11.14
C ILE A 106 -7.00 -0.78 12.62
N SER A 107 -7.01 0.45 13.10
CA SER A 107 -7.27 0.78 14.52
C SER A 107 -8.32 1.87 14.71
N ILE A 108 -8.63 2.62 13.67
CA ILE A 108 -9.73 3.60 13.60
C ILE A 108 -10.50 3.39 12.29
N ASP A 109 -11.71 3.97 12.19
CA ASP A 109 -12.56 3.82 11.00
C ASP A 109 -11.84 4.21 9.72
N GLY A 110 -11.93 3.33 8.71
CA GLY A 110 -11.27 3.43 7.41
C GLY A 110 -12.18 3.88 6.27
N GLY A 111 -11.68 3.73 5.04
CA GLY A 111 -12.26 4.27 3.82
C GLY A 111 -13.26 3.38 3.10
N LEU A 112 -13.59 2.18 3.59
CA LEU A 112 -14.64 1.34 3.01
C LEU A 112 -16.02 1.78 3.56
N ALA A 113 -16.39 3.03 3.26
CA ALA A 113 -17.63 3.68 3.69
C ALA A 113 -18.09 4.75 2.67
N ASP A 114 -19.26 5.33 2.85
CA ASP A 114 -19.69 6.51 2.06
C ASP A 114 -18.84 7.76 2.39
N ALA A 115 -18.44 7.90 3.66
CA ALA A 115 -17.59 9.00 4.15
C ALA A 115 -16.76 8.58 5.37
N VAL A 116 -15.69 9.31 5.64
CA VAL A 116 -14.83 9.13 6.81
C VAL A 116 -14.32 10.49 7.30
N LEU A 117 -14.08 10.61 8.62
CA LEU A 117 -13.38 11.77 9.18
C LEU A 117 -11.87 11.53 9.17
N VAL A 118 -11.11 12.46 8.63
CA VAL A 118 -9.66 12.37 8.49
C VAL A 118 -8.95 13.60 9.05
N ASP A 119 -7.75 13.41 9.56
CA ASP A 119 -6.86 14.50 9.97
C ASP A 119 -6.38 15.25 8.71
N PRO A 120 -6.53 16.58 8.61
CA PRO A 120 -6.05 17.35 7.45
C PRO A 120 -4.58 17.13 7.14
N ARG A 121 -3.77 16.80 8.12
CA ARG A 121 -2.34 16.49 7.94
C ARG A 121 -2.09 15.20 7.16
N ALA A 122 -3.07 14.28 7.14
CA ALA A 122 -3.03 13.03 6.39
C ALA A 122 -3.33 13.22 4.90
N LEU A 123 -3.85 14.37 4.51
CA LEU A 123 -4.28 14.63 3.15
C LEU A 123 -3.11 14.92 2.21
N VAL A 124 -3.23 14.41 0.99
CA VAL A 124 -2.44 14.81 -0.17
C VAL A 124 -3.40 15.16 -1.29
N VAL A 125 -3.38 16.43 -1.72
CA VAL A 125 -4.15 16.89 -2.88
C VAL A 125 -3.64 16.14 -4.12
N LEU A 126 -4.56 15.61 -4.91
CA LEU A 126 -4.19 14.86 -6.09
C LEU A 126 -3.59 15.78 -7.16
N PRO A 127 -2.51 15.37 -7.82
CA PRO A 127 -1.98 16.05 -8.99
C PRO A 127 -3.01 16.15 -10.11
N GLU A 128 -2.88 17.18 -10.95
CA GLU A 128 -3.71 17.34 -12.14
C GLU A 128 -3.62 16.11 -13.05
N GLY A 129 -4.76 15.65 -13.55
CA GLY A 129 -4.86 14.48 -14.43
C GLY A 129 -4.96 13.14 -13.72
N LEU A 130 -4.74 13.05 -12.42
CA LEU A 130 -4.98 11.81 -11.66
C LEU A 130 -6.47 11.69 -11.30
N ASP A 131 -7.11 10.63 -11.82
CA ASP A 131 -8.49 10.32 -11.47
C ASP A 131 -8.59 9.90 -10.00
N VAL A 132 -9.49 10.53 -9.26
CA VAL A 132 -9.75 10.19 -7.85
C VAL A 132 -10.21 8.74 -7.68
N GLY A 133 -10.87 8.18 -8.71
CA GLY A 133 -11.27 6.77 -8.76
C GLY A 133 -10.09 5.78 -8.83
N ASP A 134 -8.91 6.24 -9.15
CA ASP A 134 -7.68 5.43 -9.19
C ASP A 134 -6.75 5.71 -8.00
N ALA A 135 -7.01 6.80 -7.28
CA ALA A 135 -6.09 7.34 -6.28
C ALA A 135 -5.99 6.49 -4.99
N GLY A 136 -6.81 5.45 -4.83
CA GLY A 136 -6.58 4.41 -3.82
C GLY A 136 -5.21 3.70 -3.99
N LEU A 137 -4.65 3.70 -5.20
CA LEU A 137 -3.32 3.14 -5.49
C LEU A 137 -2.15 3.98 -4.97
N VAL A 138 -2.38 5.22 -4.53
CA VAL A 138 -1.31 6.06 -3.95
C VAL A 138 -0.70 5.37 -2.73
N GLU A 139 -1.52 4.72 -1.89
CA GLU A 139 -1.05 4.03 -0.69
C GLU A 139 -0.08 2.89 -1.02
N PRO A 140 -0.45 1.85 -1.79
CA PRO A 140 0.48 0.76 -2.10
C PRO A 140 1.69 1.21 -2.94
N LEU A 141 1.56 2.26 -3.76
CA LEU A 141 2.69 2.83 -4.47
C LEU A 141 3.66 3.55 -3.51
N ALA A 142 3.16 4.20 -2.45
CA ALA A 142 4.01 4.81 -1.43
C ALA A 142 4.85 3.76 -0.68
N VAL A 143 4.30 2.57 -0.42
CA VAL A 143 5.07 1.42 0.14
C VAL A 143 6.23 1.06 -0.78
N ALA A 144 5.99 1.00 -2.10
CA ALA A 144 7.04 0.73 -3.06
C ALA A 144 8.09 1.85 -3.12
N VAL A 145 7.66 3.12 -3.16
CA VAL A 145 8.56 4.29 -3.14
C VAL A 145 9.48 4.25 -1.92
N HIS A 146 8.94 3.94 -0.73
CA HIS A 146 9.73 3.80 0.49
C HIS A 146 10.79 2.70 0.40
N ALA A 147 10.40 1.51 -0.07
CA ALA A 147 11.33 0.39 -0.23
C ALA A 147 12.47 0.72 -1.20
N LEU A 148 12.17 1.42 -2.30
CA LEU A 148 13.18 1.88 -3.25
C LEU A 148 14.12 2.93 -2.65
N ASN A 149 13.60 3.86 -1.84
CA ASN A 149 14.40 4.85 -1.12
C ASN A 149 15.31 4.17 -0.09
N LEU A 150 14.77 3.21 0.66
CA LEU A 150 15.52 2.43 1.65
C LEU A 150 16.67 1.64 1.01
N ALA A 151 16.46 1.10 -0.18
CA ALA A 151 17.48 0.38 -0.95
C ALA A 151 18.47 1.31 -1.66
N GLY A 152 18.14 2.59 -1.83
CA GLY A 152 18.95 3.53 -2.59
C GLY A 152 19.00 3.20 -4.09
N ILE A 153 17.83 2.93 -4.69
CA ILE A 153 17.75 2.54 -6.11
C ILE A 153 18.18 3.70 -7.02
N GLU A 154 19.12 3.42 -7.91
CA GLU A 154 19.66 4.32 -8.91
C GLU A 154 19.42 3.80 -10.35
N ALA A 155 19.50 4.69 -11.32
CA ALA A 155 19.38 4.33 -12.74
C ALA A 155 20.46 3.33 -13.16
N GLY A 156 20.10 2.37 -14.01
CA GLY A 156 20.99 1.33 -14.53
C GLY A 156 21.23 0.16 -13.59
N GLN A 157 20.76 0.20 -12.34
CA GLN A 157 20.81 -0.96 -11.45
C GLN A 157 19.86 -2.07 -11.91
N ARG A 158 20.27 -3.31 -11.66
CA ARG A 158 19.45 -4.49 -11.93
C ARG A 158 18.68 -4.89 -10.69
N VAL A 159 17.37 -4.87 -10.83
CA VAL A 159 16.42 -5.12 -9.74
C VAL A 159 15.58 -6.34 -10.07
N LEU A 160 15.41 -7.22 -9.10
CA LEU A 160 14.43 -8.31 -9.17
C LEU A 160 13.29 -8.01 -8.19
N VAL A 161 12.06 -8.22 -8.63
CA VAL A 161 10.88 -8.25 -7.76
C VAL A 161 10.36 -9.69 -7.69
N VAL A 162 10.29 -10.25 -6.49
CA VAL A 162 9.73 -11.58 -6.24
C VAL A 162 8.36 -11.42 -5.60
N GLY A 163 7.31 -11.67 -6.40
CA GLY A 163 5.91 -11.47 -6.02
C GLY A 163 5.18 -10.50 -6.93
N GLY A 164 4.20 -10.99 -7.69
CA GLY A 164 3.41 -10.22 -8.67
C GLY A 164 2.09 -9.68 -8.13
N GLY A 165 1.96 -9.48 -6.82
CA GLY A 165 0.82 -8.78 -6.22
C GLY A 165 0.92 -7.26 -6.38
N THR A 166 -0.05 -6.53 -5.84
CA THR A 166 -0.11 -5.05 -5.93
C THR A 166 1.21 -4.39 -5.55
N ILE A 167 1.80 -4.75 -4.40
CA ILE A 167 3.05 -4.15 -3.90
C ILE A 167 4.22 -4.43 -4.84
N GLY A 168 4.37 -5.69 -5.31
CA GLY A 168 5.45 -6.03 -6.23
C GLY A 168 5.32 -5.33 -7.59
N LEU A 169 4.12 -5.22 -8.14
CA LEU A 169 3.89 -4.50 -9.39
C LEU A 169 4.11 -2.98 -9.24
N CYS A 170 3.75 -2.40 -8.10
CA CYS A 170 4.13 -1.02 -7.76
C CYS A 170 5.66 -0.86 -7.71
N ALA A 171 6.38 -1.84 -7.13
CA ALA A 171 7.84 -1.80 -7.09
C ALA A 171 8.47 -1.89 -8.48
N VAL A 172 7.93 -2.74 -9.39
CA VAL A 172 8.35 -2.79 -10.79
C VAL A 172 8.19 -1.42 -11.44
N ALA A 173 6.99 -0.84 -11.39
CA ALA A 173 6.70 0.45 -12.01
C ALA A 173 7.60 1.58 -11.45
N ALA A 174 7.73 1.65 -10.13
CA ALA A 174 8.56 2.66 -9.48
C ALA A 174 10.07 2.49 -9.79
N ALA A 175 10.58 1.26 -9.86
CA ALA A 175 11.97 0.99 -10.23
C ALA A 175 12.25 1.39 -11.69
N ARG A 176 11.34 1.03 -12.61
CA ARG A 176 11.42 1.43 -14.02
C ARG A 176 11.38 2.95 -14.19
N ALA A 177 10.51 3.64 -13.46
CA ALA A 177 10.43 5.10 -13.47
C ALA A 177 11.74 5.77 -13.00
N ARG A 178 12.53 5.11 -12.15
CA ARG A 178 13.89 5.56 -11.74
C ARG A 178 14.99 5.18 -12.71
N GLY A 179 14.68 4.53 -13.84
CA GLY A 179 15.65 4.09 -14.84
C GLY A 179 16.40 2.81 -14.47
N ALA A 180 15.95 2.06 -13.48
CA ALA A 180 16.47 0.72 -13.17
C ALA A 180 15.94 -0.32 -14.16
N GLU A 181 16.70 -1.41 -14.35
CA GLU A 181 16.26 -2.60 -15.07
C GLU A 181 15.53 -3.52 -14.07
N ALA A 182 14.22 -3.72 -14.26
CA ALA A 182 13.42 -4.51 -13.34
C ALA A 182 12.91 -5.80 -13.99
N ASP A 183 13.23 -6.94 -13.37
CA ASP A 183 12.67 -8.25 -13.69
C ASP A 183 11.63 -8.65 -12.63
N LEU A 184 10.67 -9.50 -13.03
CA LEU A 184 9.60 -9.96 -12.15
C LEU A 184 9.51 -11.49 -12.11
N VAL A 185 9.47 -12.04 -10.90
CA VAL A 185 8.99 -13.40 -10.65
C VAL A 185 7.58 -13.34 -10.09
N ALA A 186 6.62 -13.89 -10.84
CA ALA A 186 5.23 -13.97 -10.44
C ALA A 186 4.66 -15.37 -10.69
N ARG A 187 3.76 -15.81 -9.82
CA ARG A 187 3.21 -17.16 -9.86
C ARG A 187 2.11 -17.32 -10.90
N HIS A 188 1.27 -16.29 -11.07
CA HIS A 188 0.05 -16.39 -11.86
C HIS A 188 0.20 -15.68 -13.22
N PRO A 189 -0.37 -16.22 -14.31
CA PRO A 189 -0.25 -15.62 -15.65
C PRO A 189 -0.72 -14.16 -15.73
N HIS A 190 -1.79 -13.80 -15.04
CA HIS A 190 -2.31 -12.43 -15.01
C HIS A 190 -1.35 -11.44 -14.33
N GLN A 191 -0.61 -11.88 -13.31
CA GLN A 191 0.43 -11.07 -12.65
C GLN A 191 1.64 -10.87 -13.57
N VAL A 192 2.05 -11.93 -14.29
CA VAL A 192 3.13 -11.85 -15.28
C VAL A 192 2.76 -10.85 -16.38
N ALA A 193 1.54 -10.96 -16.93
CA ALA A 193 1.05 -10.04 -17.96
C ALA A 193 0.97 -8.58 -17.47
N ALA A 194 0.55 -8.36 -16.22
CA ALA A 194 0.56 -7.03 -15.63
C ALA A 194 1.99 -6.47 -15.49
N GLY A 195 2.95 -7.31 -15.05
CA GLY A 195 4.36 -6.91 -14.95
C GLY A 195 4.96 -6.55 -16.32
N GLU A 196 4.65 -7.31 -17.38
CA GLU A 196 5.09 -7.00 -18.75
C GLU A 196 4.54 -5.65 -19.24
N ARG A 197 3.28 -5.36 -18.95
CA ARG A 197 2.67 -4.04 -19.28
C ARG A 197 3.37 -2.89 -18.57
N LEU A 198 3.94 -3.13 -17.39
CA LEU A 198 4.72 -2.18 -16.60
C LEU A 198 6.23 -2.19 -16.96
N GLY A 199 6.62 -2.94 -17.99
CA GLY A 199 7.98 -3.00 -18.49
C GLY A 199 8.91 -3.93 -17.71
N ALA A 200 8.39 -4.89 -16.95
CA ALA A 200 9.21 -5.91 -16.30
C ALA A 200 9.80 -6.88 -17.32
N GLY A 201 11.07 -7.22 -17.16
CA GLY A 201 11.72 -8.33 -17.87
C GLY A 201 11.26 -9.69 -17.32
N ARG A 202 11.41 -10.73 -18.15
CA ARG A 202 11.06 -12.12 -17.81
C ARG A 202 12.25 -13.04 -17.71
N THR A 203 13.36 -12.65 -18.33
CA THR A 203 14.57 -13.46 -18.34
C THR A 203 15.41 -13.12 -17.13
N LEU A 204 15.44 -14.04 -16.17
CA LEU A 204 16.21 -13.83 -14.97
C LEU A 204 17.69 -13.71 -15.28
N ALA A 205 18.29 -12.70 -14.71
CA ALA A 205 19.72 -12.53 -14.69
C ALA A 205 20.36 -13.47 -13.65
N PRO A 206 21.64 -13.80 -13.80
CA PRO A 206 22.34 -14.61 -12.81
C PRO A 206 22.49 -13.92 -11.45
N GLU A 207 22.51 -12.57 -11.44
CA GLU A 207 22.71 -11.78 -10.24
C GLU A 207 22.00 -10.40 -10.34
N TYR A 208 21.51 -9.91 -9.20
CA TYR A 208 20.83 -8.60 -9.07
C TYR A 208 21.50 -7.74 -8.02
N ASP A 209 21.47 -6.42 -8.19
CA ASP A 209 21.97 -5.44 -7.22
C ASP A 209 21.04 -5.37 -6.00
N VAL A 210 19.73 -5.40 -6.27
CA VAL A 210 18.67 -5.37 -5.25
C VAL A 210 17.57 -6.37 -5.61
N VAL A 211 17.08 -7.09 -4.61
CA VAL A 211 15.90 -7.94 -4.74
C VAL A 211 14.82 -7.48 -3.77
N PHE A 212 13.63 -7.16 -4.29
CA PHE A 212 12.45 -6.85 -3.50
C PHE A 212 11.62 -8.13 -3.30
N GLU A 213 11.49 -8.57 -2.05
CA GLU A 213 10.63 -9.69 -1.67
C GLU A 213 9.25 -9.15 -1.29
N ALA A 214 8.23 -9.42 -2.14
CA ALA A 214 6.87 -8.90 -2.02
C ALA A 214 5.80 -10.01 -1.96
N ALA A 215 6.20 -11.28 -1.77
CA ALA A 215 5.28 -12.43 -1.72
C ALA A 215 5.06 -12.98 -0.30
N GLY A 216 5.95 -12.68 0.64
CA GLY A 216 5.82 -13.07 2.06
C GLY A 216 5.93 -14.58 2.32
N SER A 217 6.66 -15.32 1.47
CA SER A 217 6.78 -16.77 1.59
C SER A 217 8.23 -17.24 1.68
N GLN A 218 8.46 -18.41 2.32
CA GLN A 218 9.80 -18.99 2.42
C GLN A 218 10.46 -19.14 1.05
N GLY A 219 9.74 -19.70 0.05
CA GLY A 219 10.31 -19.91 -1.28
C GLY A 219 10.66 -18.60 -2.00
N ALA A 220 9.93 -17.52 -1.76
CA ALA A 220 10.26 -16.20 -2.31
C ALA A 220 11.50 -15.60 -1.65
N LEU A 221 11.63 -15.75 -0.33
CA LEU A 221 12.81 -15.31 0.42
C LEU A 221 14.06 -16.10 0.02
N ASP A 222 13.94 -17.42 -0.13
CA ASP A 222 15.04 -18.28 -0.60
C ASP A 222 15.50 -17.85 -1.98
N GLN A 223 14.57 -17.65 -2.92
CA GLN A 223 14.88 -17.18 -4.26
C GLN A 223 15.52 -15.80 -4.26
N ALA A 224 15.10 -14.90 -3.37
CA ALA A 224 15.70 -13.58 -3.23
C ALA A 224 17.18 -13.69 -2.85
N PHE A 225 17.53 -14.53 -1.87
CA PHE A 225 18.92 -14.76 -1.48
C PHE A 225 19.74 -15.56 -2.50
N GLU A 226 19.10 -16.41 -3.30
CA GLU A 226 19.79 -17.12 -4.38
C GLU A 226 20.20 -16.18 -5.52
N LEU A 227 19.35 -15.22 -5.88
CA LEU A 227 19.53 -14.36 -7.05
C LEU A 227 20.22 -13.03 -6.74
N ILE A 228 20.34 -12.64 -5.46
CA ILE A 228 21.11 -11.46 -5.10
C ILE A 228 22.61 -11.68 -5.37
N ARG A 229 23.32 -10.66 -5.87
CA ARG A 229 24.79 -10.71 -5.98
C ARG A 229 25.46 -10.69 -4.60
N PRO A 230 26.73 -11.11 -4.47
CA PRO A 230 27.52 -10.86 -3.27
C PRO A 230 27.53 -9.36 -2.89
N GLY A 231 27.29 -9.07 -1.61
CA GLY A 231 27.17 -7.69 -1.10
C GLY A 231 25.92 -6.93 -1.53
N GLY A 232 24.99 -7.57 -2.23
CA GLY A 232 23.72 -6.96 -2.66
C GLY A 232 22.71 -6.81 -1.52
N THR A 233 21.53 -6.26 -1.83
CA THR A 233 20.49 -5.96 -0.85
C THR A 233 19.19 -6.68 -1.15
N VAL A 234 18.67 -7.44 -0.19
CA VAL A 234 17.30 -7.97 -0.21
C VAL A 234 16.44 -7.07 0.67
N VAL A 235 15.34 -6.55 0.11
CA VAL A 235 14.36 -5.72 0.83
C VAL A 235 13.07 -6.52 1.00
N ALA A 236 12.70 -6.82 2.24
CA ALA A 236 11.43 -7.43 2.58
C ALA A 236 10.34 -6.34 2.57
N MET A 237 9.44 -6.41 1.62
CA MET A 237 8.28 -5.53 1.49
C MET A 237 6.99 -6.20 1.98
N ALA A 238 6.96 -7.52 2.02
CA ALA A 238 5.82 -8.27 2.52
C ALA A 238 5.81 -8.31 4.04
N THR A 239 4.61 -8.35 4.64
CA THR A 239 4.44 -8.70 6.04
C THR A 239 4.58 -10.22 6.19
N TYR A 240 5.47 -10.66 7.06
CA TYR A 240 5.65 -12.08 7.38
C TYR A 240 4.71 -12.48 8.53
N TRP A 241 3.59 -13.08 8.19
CA TRP A 241 2.59 -13.54 9.16
C TRP A 241 3.01 -14.82 9.89
N SER A 242 4.06 -15.49 9.41
CA SER A 242 4.69 -16.65 10.03
C SER A 242 6.20 -16.48 10.02
N PRO A 243 6.92 -17.09 10.98
CA PRO A 243 8.39 -17.07 10.99
C PRO A 243 8.97 -17.65 9.70
N LEU A 244 9.96 -16.98 9.11
CA LEU A 244 10.75 -17.46 7.97
C LEU A 244 12.19 -17.75 8.42
N GLN A 245 12.83 -18.68 7.72
CA GLN A 245 14.21 -19.07 7.96
C GLN A 245 15.14 -18.31 6.99
N VAL A 246 16.29 -17.88 7.50
CA VAL A 246 17.36 -17.30 6.71
C VAL A 246 18.53 -18.28 6.66
N GLY A 247 18.88 -18.70 5.44
CA GLY A 247 19.86 -19.77 5.23
C GLY A 247 21.27 -19.28 4.88
N LEU A 248 22.11 -20.25 4.51
CA LEU A 248 23.53 -20.04 4.15
C LEU A 248 23.70 -19.04 2.99
N ALA A 249 22.78 -18.96 2.05
CA ALA A 249 22.85 -18.08 0.89
C ALA A 249 22.99 -16.59 1.30
N MET A 250 22.32 -16.16 2.38
CA MET A 250 22.48 -14.81 2.91
C MET A 250 23.90 -14.56 3.43
N THR A 251 24.41 -15.48 4.27
CA THR A 251 25.72 -15.31 4.93
C THR A 251 26.87 -15.44 3.96
N SER A 252 26.83 -16.42 3.04
CA SER A 252 27.91 -16.66 2.06
C SER A 252 28.07 -15.52 1.05
N LYS A 253 27.02 -14.74 0.83
CA LYS A 253 27.06 -13.57 -0.05
C LYS A 253 27.22 -12.23 0.70
N GLU A 254 27.30 -12.26 2.04
CA GLU A 254 27.28 -11.03 2.85
C GLU A 254 26.10 -10.11 2.45
N ALA A 255 24.96 -10.72 2.12
CA ALA A 255 23.79 -9.98 1.64
C ALA A 255 23.20 -9.11 2.75
N ARG A 256 22.90 -7.87 2.44
CA ARG A 256 22.14 -7.00 3.35
C ARG A 256 20.67 -7.38 3.30
N PHE A 257 20.02 -7.50 4.45
CA PHE A 257 18.60 -7.76 4.57
C PHE A 257 17.93 -6.58 5.28
N LEU A 258 17.03 -5.89 4.59
CA LEU A 258 16.31 -4.72 5.08
C LEU A 258 14.83 -5.02 5.15
N ALA A 259 14.19 -4.69 6.27
CA ALA A 259 12.73 -4.69 6.40
C ALA A 259 12.19 -3.30 6.02
N SER A 260 11.24 -3.26 5.09
CA SER A 260 10.55 -2.05 4.70
C SER A 260 9.18 -2.01 5.39
N MET A 261 8.86 -0.89 6.06
CA MET A 261 7.59 -0.70 6.75
C MET A 261 6.88 0.55 6.27
N ALA A 262 5.72 0.36 5.66
CA ALA A 262 4.87 1.46 5.19
C ALA A 262 5.66 2.51 4.38
N TYR A 263 5.63 3.77 4.77
CA TYR A 263 6.32 4.90 4.13
C TYR A 263 6.43 6.06 5.12
N GLY A 264 7.33 7.00 4.88
CA GLY A 264 7.60 8.14 5.77
C GLY A 264 7.98 9.38 4.98
N CYS A 265 9.12 9.97 5.36
CA CYS A 265 9.71 11.10 4.67
C CYS A 265 11.10 10.74 4.14
N HIS A 266 11.39 11.15 2.91
CA HIS A 266 12.71 11.04 2.33
C HIS A 266 13.17 12.42 1.80
N GLY A 267 14.34 12.89 2.22
CA GLY A 267 14.82 14.21 1.82
C GLY A 267 13.89 15.37 2.23
N GLY A 268 13.10 15.22 3.30
CA GLY A 268 12.14 16.23 3.75
C GLY A 268 10.80 16.22 3.01
N VAL A 269 10.59 15.29 2.08
CA VAL A 269 9.33 15.13 1.33
C VAL A 269 8.60 13.87 1.79
N ARG A 270 7.30 13.94 1.98
CA ARG A 270 6.47 12.76 2.28
C ARG A 270 6.46 11.81 1.09
N GLU A 271 6.80 10.55 1.31
CA GLU A 271 6.81 9.53 0.25
C GLU A 271 5.42 9.25 -0.29
N PHE A 272 4.38 9.48 0.51
CA PHE A 272 2.99 9.41 0.07
C PHE A 272 2.66 10.49 -0.98
N ALA A 273 3.17 11.71 -0.83
CA ALA A 273 3.03 12.76 -1.83
C ALA A 273 3.83 12.43 -3.10
N THR A 274 5.06 11.92 -2.93
CA THR A 274 5.87 11.42 -4.06
C THR A 274 5.14 10.32 -4.84
N ALA A 275 4.42 9.43 -4.14
CA ALA A 275 3.64 8.38 -4.79
C ALA A 275 2.44 8.92 -5.57
N ALA A 276 1.76 9.95 -5.06
CA ALA A 276 0.67 10.60 -5.80
C ALA A 276 1.16 11.22 -7.11
N GLU A 277 2.29 11.94 -7.06
CA GLU A 277 2.94 12.50 -8.26
C GLU A 277 3.39 11.41 -9.24
N ALA A 278 3.98 10.33 -8.72
CA ALA A 278 4.40 9.19 -9.54
C ALA A 278 3.21 8.50 -10.20
N LEU A 279 2.09 8.31 -9.49
CA LEU A 279 0.90 7.68 -10.05
C LEU A 279 0.31 8.50 -11.21
N ALA A 280 0.30 9.82 -11.10
CA ALA A 280 -0.12 10.71 -12.19
C ALA A 280 0.77 10.59 -13.44
N GLN A 281 2.05 10.23 -13.27
CA GLN A 281 3.02 10.03 -14.35
C GLN A 281 3.06 8.60 -14.90
N LEU A 282 2.32 7.67 -14.30
CA LEU A 282 2.28 6.24 -14.64
C LEU A 282 0.84 5.80 -14.98
N PRO A 283 0.22 6.34 -16.03
CA PRO A 283 -1.20 6.10 -16.34
C PRO A 283 -1.53 4.63 -16.60
N GLU A 284 -0.56 3.84 -17.05
CA GLU A 284 -0.74 2.40 -17.25
C GLU A 284 -0.82 1.61 -15.94
N LEU A 285 -0.36 2.17 -14.80
CA LEU A 285 -0.33 1.47 -13.52
C LEU A 285 -1.74 1.11 -13.04
N SER A 286 -2.66 2.08 -13.06
CA SER A 286 -4.06 1.85 -12.67
C SER A 286 -4.70 0.75 -13.51
N GLY A 287 -4.54 0.81 -14.82
CA GLY A 287 -5.08 -0.19 -15.74
C GLY A 287 -4.42 -1.57 -15.64
N ALA A 288 -3.19 -1.66 -15.13
CA ALA A 288 -2.51 -2.93 -14.90
C ALA A 288 -2.92 -3.57 -13.55
N LEU A 289 -3.18 -2.75 -12.52
CA LEU A 289 -3.39 -3.22 -11.15
C LEU A 289 -4.86 -3.36 -10.78
N ILE A 290 -5.73 -2.38 -11.09
CA ILE A 290 -7.13 -2.42 -10.68
C ILE A 290 -7.89 -3.35 -11.61
N THR A 291 -7.96 -4.62 -11.24
CA THR A 291 -8.59 -5.68 -12.04
C THR A 291 -10.08 -5.80 -11.81
N HIS A 292 -10.55 -5.43 -10.61
CA HIS A 292 -11.95 -5.54 -10.22
C HIS A 292 -12.41 -4.27 -9.50
N ARG A 293 -13.61 -3.81 -9.88
CA ARG A 293 -14.29 -2.68 -9.23
C ARG A 293 -15.68 -3.12 -8.82
N PHE A 294 -16.06 -2.81 -7.58
CA PHE A 294 -17.33 -3.13 -6.99
C PHE A 294 -17.99 -1.88 -6.41
N GLY A 295 -19.31 -1.90 -6.31
CA GLY A 295 -20.04 -0.98 -5.44
C GLY A 295 -19.85 -1.35 -3.98
N LEU A 296 -20.04 -0.40 -3.08
CA LEU A 296 -19.88 -0.63 -1.64
C LEU A 296 -20.81 -1.74 -1.13
N ASP A 297 -22.04 -1.84 -1.71
CA ASP A 297 -23.00 -2.86 -1.34
C ASP A 297 -22.55 -4.29 -1.68
N ASP A 298 -21.61 -4.44 -2.60
CA ASP A 298 -21.05 -5.72 -3.01
C ASP A 298 -19.77 -6.10 -2.21
N ALA A 299 -19.51 -5.45 -1.07
CA ALA A 299 -18.31 -5.68 -0.29
C ALA A 299 -18.06 -7.16 0.08
N PRO A 300 -19.06 -7.96 0.48
CA PRO A 300 -18.82 -9.39 0.77
C PRO A 300 -18.24 -10.14 -0.45
N GLU A 301 -18.78 -9.89 -1.65
CA GLU A 301 -18.29 -10.49 -2.89
C GLU A 301 -16.90 -9.94 -3.27
N ALA A 302 -16.65 -8.64 -3.09
CA ALA A 302 -15.36 -8.02 -3.34
C ALA A 302 -14.24 -8.65 -2.49
N PHE A 303 -14.51 -8.90 -1.20
CA PHE A 303 -13.56 -9.58 -0.30
C PHE A 303 -13.35 -11.04 -0.71
N ARG A 304 -14.43 -11.74 -1.13
CA ARG A 304 -14.33 -13.11 -1.64
C ARG A 304 -13.44 -13.17 -2.88
N VAL A 305 -13.61 -12.24 -3.84
CA VAL A 305 -12.78 -12.15 -5.06
C VAL A 305 -11.35 -11.78 -4.72
N ALA A 306 -11.13 -10.86 -3.78
CA ALA A 306 -9.78 -10.48 -3.35
C ALA A 306 -9.02 -11.62 -2.66
N ALA A 307 -9.71 -12.49 -1.93
CA ALA A 307 -9.13 -13.66 -1.27
C ALA A 307 -8.86 -14.83 -2.22
N ASP A 308 -9.64 -14.96 -3.30
CA ASP A 308 -9.51 -16.04 -4.28
C ASP A 308 -8.35 -15.80 -5.25
N ARG A 309 -7.26 -16.49 -5.06
CA ARG A 309 -6.07 -16.41 -5.92
C ARG A 309 -6.31 -16.88 -7.37
N ALA A 310 -7.41 -17.60 -7.65
CA ALA A 310 -7.80 -18.05 -8.98
C ALA A 310 -8.68 -17.03 -9.71
N SER A 311 -9.23 -16.02 -9.02
CA SER A 311 -10.11 -14.99 -9.60
C SER A 311 -9.43 -14.10 -10.65
N GLY A 312 -8.10 -14.08 -10.69
CA GLY A 312 -7.33 -13.14 -11.50
C GLY A 312 -7.18 -11.75 -10.86
N ALA A 313 -7.59 -11.59 -9.61
CA ALA A 313 -7.49 -10.31 -8.91
C ALA A 313 -6.03 -9.95 -8.59
N ILE A 314 -5.69 -8.68 -8.85
CA ILE A 314 -4.46 -8.02 -8.40
C ILE A 314 -4.84 -6.98 -7.34
N LYS A 315 -5.61 -5.97 -7.73
CA LYS A 315 -6.25 -5.02 -6.82
C LYS A 315 -7.76 -5.04 -7.04
N VAL A 316 -8.47 -5.29 -5.96
CA VAL A 316 -9.93 -5.13 -5.89
C VAL A 316 -10.21 -3.81 -5.21
N GLN A 317 -11.09 -3.01 -5.79
CA GLN A 317 -11.43 -1.68 -5.32
C GLN A 317 -12.94 -1.54 -5.18
N LEU A 318 -13.38 -0.83 -4.14
CA LEU A 318 -14.77 -0.46 -3.92
C LEU A 318 -14.95 1.05 -4.05
N SER A 319 -16.16 1.41 -4.49
CA SER A 319 -16.65 2.80 -4.52
C SER A 319 -18.06 2.89 -3.97
N PRO A 320 -18.45 4.01 -3.35
CA PRO A 320 -19.83 4.22 -2.90
C PRO A 320 -20.88 4.20 -4.01
#